data_86a14767d176446bf504bcdaa4656709
#
_entry.id   86a14767d176446bf504bcdaa4656709
#
_cell.length_a   1.000
_cell.length_b   1.000
_cell.length_c   1.000
_cell.angle_alpha   90.00
_cell.angle_beta   90.00
_cell.angle_gamma   90.00
#
_symmetry.space_group_name_H-M   'P 1'
#
loop_
_entity.id
_entity.type
_entity.pdbx_description
1 polymer ?
#
loop_
_entity_poly.entity_id
_entity_poly.type
_entity_poly.pdbx_seq_one_letter_code
_entity_poly.pdbx_strand_id
1 'polypeptide(L)'
;MNQINSQCLVSAAIKCANRLKISVNIAIYDTGANLLAFQKMDGALLGSIDVSLKKARSAVLFQAPTETLGQLVREHQLESIEQTNDGLILFAGGEPINLDGTIIGGIGISGGSAAQDKEIALYAISQLNKTNTVKETS
;
A
#
# COMPACT_ATOMS: atom_id res chain seq x y z
N MET A 1 -6.82 2.15 12.81
CA MET A 1 -6.59 3.15 11.74
C MET A 1 -7.69 4.19 11.78
N ASN A 2 -7.34 5.45 11.72
CA ASN A 2 -8.30 6.54 11.70
C ASN A 2 -8.07 7.45 10.49
N GLN A 3 -8.95 8.44 10.33
CA GLN A 3 -8.90 9.37 9.20
C GLN A 3 -7.58 10.16 9.17
N ILE A 4 -7.08 10.57 10.34
CA ILE A 4 -5.83 11.34 10.44
C ILE A 4 -4.66 10.50 9.95
N ASN A 5 -4.59 9.24 10.36
CA ASN A 5 -3.53 8.32 9.92
C ASN A 5 -3.57 8.08 8.41
N SER A 6 -4.77 7.86 7.86
CA SER A 6 -4.89 7.61 6.41
C SER A 6 -4.52 8.85 5.60
N GLN A 7 -4.86 10.05 6.06
CA GLN A 7 -4.47 11.31 5.40
C GLN A 7 -2.95 11.51 5.46
N CYS A 8 -2.33 11.18 6.58
CA CYS A 8 -0.87 11.26 6.74
C CYS A 8 -0.17 10.33 5.73
N LEU A 9 -0.66 9.11 5.58
CA LEU A 9 -0.11 8.14 4.63
C LEU A 9 -0.23 8.64 3.19
N VAL A 10 -1.40 9.15 2.80
CA VAL A 10 -1.62 9.67 1.46
C VAL A 10 -0.68 10.85 1.18
N SER A 11 -0.59 11.80 2.11
CA SER A 11 0.28 12.98 1.93
C SER A 11 1.75 12.58 1.79
N ALA A 12 2.22 11.64 2.62
CA ALA A 12 3.59 11.16 2.56
C ALA A 12 3.89 10.43 1.24
N ALA A 13 2.93 9.63 0.77
CA ALA A 13 3.07 8.92 -0.52
C ALA A 13 3.18 9.91 -1.68
N ILE A 14 2.35 10.95 -1.70
CA ILE A 14 2.40 12.00 -2.74
C ILE A 14 3.75 12.69 -2.72
N LYS A 15 4.24 13.05 -1.53
CA LYS A 15 5.54 13.70 -1.37
C LYS A 15 6.67 12.84 -1.97
N CYS A 16 6.67 11.56 -1.68
CA CYS A 16 7.68 10.64 -2.20
C CYS A 16 7.57 10.50 -3.72
N ALA A 17 6.35 10.34 -4.25
CA ALA A 17 6.13 10.23 -5.68
C ALA A 17 6.60 11.49 -6.42
N ASN A 18 6.36 12.67 -5.86
CA ASN A 18 6.84 13.93 -6.43
C ASN A 18 8.37 13.98 -6.48
N ARG A 19 9.06 13.51 -5.46
CA ARG A 19 10.53 13.44 -5.45
C ARG A 19 11.02 12.49 -6.55
N LEU A 20 10.32 11.40 -6.78
CA LEU A 20 10.66 10.44 -7.82
C LEU A 20 10.20 10.89 -9.22
N LYS A 21 9.46 12.00 -9.28
CA LYS A 21 8.93 12.58 -10.52
C LYS A 21 7.99 11.63 -11.25
N ILE A 22 7.15 10.93 -10.49
CA ILE A 22 6.11 10.04 -11.04
C ILE A 22 4.77 10.37 -10.43
N SER A 23 3.69 9.97 -11.12
CA SER A 23 2.32 10.10 -10.65
C SER A 23 1.75 8.72 -10.37
N VAL A 24 1.20 8.53 -9.17
CA VAL A 24 0.69 7.23 -8.74
C VAL A 24 -0.72 7.33 -8.20
N ASN A 25 -1.39 6.19 -8.10
CA ASN A 25 -2.62 6.01 -7.34
C ASN A 25 -2.27 5.43 -5.97
N ILE A 26 -2.97 5.88 -4.94
CA ILE A 26 -2.69 5.55 -3.54
C ILE A 26 -3.98 5.07 -2.89
N ALA A 27 -3.98 3.86 -2.33
CA ALA A 27 -5.14 3.30 -1.64
C ALA A 27 -4.76 2.89 -0.22
N ILE A 28 -5.65 3.20 0.75
CA ILE A 28 -5.47 2.86 2.15
C ILE A 28 -6.69 2.07 2.62
N TYR A 29 -6.45 0.88 3.19
CA TYR A 29 -7.49 0.01 3.76
C TYR A 29 -7.24 -0.21 5.24
N ASP A 30 -8.32 -0.42 6.00
CA ASP A 30 -8.19 -0.86 7.41
C ASP A 30 -8.06 -2.40 7.47
N THR A 31 -7.95 -2.95 8.69
CA THR A 31 -7.79 -4.39 8.88
C THR A 31 -9.03 -5.20 8.50
N GLY A 32 -10.18 -4.57 8.37
CA GLY A 32 -11.41 -5.21 7.90
C GLY A 32 -11.56 -5.16 6.39
N ALA A 33 -10.53 -4.73 5.68
CA ALA A 33 -10.54 -4.54 4.23
C ALA A 33 -11.57 -3.50 3.77
N ASN A 34 -11.80 -2.48 4.60
CA ASN A 34 -12.62 -1.32 4.24
C ASN A 34 -11.72 -0.23 3.69
N LEU A 35 -12.12 0.37 2.56
CA LEU A 35 -11.39 1.48 1.97
C LEU A 35 -11.55 2.74 2.83
N LEU A 36 -10.44 3.28 3.31
CA LEU A 36 -10.43 4.51 4.14
C LEU A 36 -10.06 5.74 3.34
N ALA A 37 -9.16 5.62 2.37
CA ALA A 37 -8.72 6.75 1.56
C ALA A 37 -8.22 6.26 0.22
N PHE A 38 -8.45 7.08 -0.80
CA PHE A 38 -7.92 6.84 -2.13
C PHE A 38 -7.58 8.19 -2.76
N GLN A 39 -6.42 8.25 -3.42
CA GLN A 39 -6.01 9.44 -4.15
C GLN A 39 -5.40 9.04 -5.49
N LYS A 40 -5.98 9.54 -6.57
CA LYS A 40 -5.35 9.50 -7.88
C LYS A 40 -4.56 10.80 -8.06
N MET A 41 -3.24 10.72 -8.19
CA MET A 41 -2.46 11.89 -8.52
C MET A 41 -2.76 12.32 -9.96
N ASP A 42 -2.62 13.62 -10.24
CA ASP A 42 -2.80 14.14 -11.60
C ASP A 42 -1.84 13.43 -12.54
N GLY A 43 -2.34 12.93 -13.66
CA GLY A 43 -1.53 12.21 -14.64
C GLY A 43 -1.32 10.73 -14.37
N ALA A 44 -1.76 10.20 -13.22
CA ALA A 44 -1.66 8.77 -12.95
C ALA A 44 -2.54 7.97 -13.92
N LEU A 45 -2.10 6.76 -14.27
CA LEU A 45 -2.80 5.91 -15.23
C LEU A 45 -4.12 5.39 -14.68
N LEU A 46 -5.16 5.36 -15.49
CA LEU A 46 -6.49 4.89 -15.05
C LEU A 46 -6.46 3.43 -14.63
N GLY A 47 -5.74 2.58 -15.35
CA GLY A 47 -5.62 1.16 -14.99
C GLY A 47 -5.00 0.92 -13.64
N SER A 48 -4.15 1.84 -13.19
CA SER A 48 -3.48 1.74 -11.88
C SER A 48 -4.42 2.05 -10.71
N ILE A 49 -5.61 2.59 -10.95
CA ILE A 49 -6.60 2.76 -9.89
C ILE A 49 -6.94 1.40 -9.29
N ASP A 50 -7.39 0.47 -10.13
CA ASP A 50 -7.76 -0.86 -9.66
C ASP A 50 -6.57 -1.61 -9.06
N VAL A 51 -5.40 -1.49 -9.68
CA VAL A 51 -4.20 -2.16 -9.18
C VAL A 51 -3.83 -1.67 -7.78
N SER A 52 -3.86 -0.36 -7.54
CA SER A 52 -3.54 0.18 -6.21
C SER A 52 -4.53 -0.29 -5.15
N LEU A 53 -5.83 -0.30 -5.48
CA LEU A 53 -6.86 -0.79 -4.57
C LEU A 53 -6.62 -2.26 -4.23
N LYS A 54 -6.34 -3.09 -5.23
CA LYS A 54 -6.11 -4.52 -5.02
C LYS A 54 -4.80 -4.82 -4.33
N LYS A 55 -3.76 -4.01 -4.55
CA LYS A 55 -2.50 -4.13 -3.80
C LYS A 55 -2.71 -3.92 -2.30
N ALA A 56 -3.39 -2.84 -1.93
CA ALA A 56 -3.67 -2.55 -0.52
C ALA A 56 -4.51 -3.66 0.12
N ARG A 57 -5.56 -4.09 -0.58
CA ARG A 57 -6.46 -5.12 -0.09
C ARG A 57 -5.76 -6.46 0.06
N SER A 58 -4.94 -6.86 -0.92
CA SER A 58 -4.15 -8.10 -0.86
C SER A 58 -3.23 -8.11 0.35
N ALA A 59 -2.55 -6.99 0.62
CA ALA A 59 -1.65 -6.88 1.76
C ALA A 59 -2.40 -7.06 3.09
N VAL A 60 -3.61 -6.55 3.20
CA VAL A 60 -4.46 -6.73 4.39
C VAL A 60 -4.91 -8.17 4.53
N LEU A 61 -5.44 -8.75 3.46
CA LEU A 61 -6.03 -10.09 3.50
C LEU A 61 -5.02 -11.17 3.88
N PHE A 62 -3.78 -11.05 3.43
CA PHE A 62 -2.73 -12.04 3.68
C PHE A 62 -1.67 -11.55 4.66
N GLN A 63 -1.79 -10.34 5.20
CA GLN A 63 -0.90 -9.74 6.19
C GLN A 63 0.56 -9.83 5.76
N ALA A 64 0.82 -9.51 4.50
CA ALA A 64 2.14 -9.61 3.89
C ALA A 64 2.28 -8.62 2.74
N PRO A 65 3.51 -8.18 2.43
CA PRO A 65 3.76 -7.42 1.21
C PRO A 65 3.32 -8.22 -0.02
N THR A 66 2.77 -7.53 -1.02
CA THR A 66 2.32 -8.21 -2.25
C THR A 66 3.47 -8.88 -2.99
N GLU A 67 4.68 -8.35 -2.87
CA GLU A 67 5.90 -8.99 -3.39
C GLU A 67 6.12 -10.36 -2.76
N THR A 68 5.92 -10.46 -1.44
CA THR A 68 6.06 -11.72 -0.69
C THR A 68 5.01 -12.73 -1.14
N LEU A 69 3.77 -12.29 -1.38
CA LEU A 69 2.73 -13.17 -1.92
C LEU A 69 3.18 -13.77 -3.26
N GLY A 70 3.75 -12.95 -4.14
CA GLY A 70 4.24 -13.43 -5.43
C GLY A 70 5.34 -14.47 -5.28
N GLN A 71 6.27 -14.27 -4.33
CA GLN A 71 7.32 -15.24 -4.04
C GLN A 71 6.74 -16.57 -3.57
N LEU A 72 5.78 -16.53 -2.64
CA LEU A 72 5.11 -17.73 -2.12
C LEU A 72 4.37 -18.49 -3.23
N VAL A 73 3.71 -17.78 -4.12
CA VAL A 73 3.00 -18.40 -5.25
C VAL A 73 3.98 -19.15 -6.14
N ARG A 74 5.11 -18.54 -6.47
CA ARG A 74 6.12 -19.18 -7.32
C ARG A 74 6.78 -20.38 -6.64
N GLU A 75 7.10 -20.24 -5.34
CA GLU A 75 7.77 -21.31 -4.58
C GLU A 75 6.87 -22.52 -4.34
N HIS A 76 5.58 -22.30 -4.12
CA HIS A 76 4.64 -23.35 -3.73
C HIS A 76 3.66 -23.73 -4.86
N GLN A 77 3.89 -23.23 -6.07
CA GLN A 77 3.09 -23.58 -7.25
C GLN A 77 1.59 -23.30 -7.03
N LEU A 78 1.30 -22.08 -6.56
CA LEU A 78 -0.08 -21.66 -6.26
C LEU A 78 -0.65 -20.77 -7.37
N GLU A 79 -0.27 -21.03 -8.62
CA GLU A 79 -0.75 -20.26 -9.77
C GLU A 79 -2.28 -20.26 -9.81
N SER A 80 -2.83 -19.13 -10.18
CA SER A 80 -4.28 -18.83 -10.23
C SER A 80 -4.89 -18.44 -8.88
N ILE A 81 -4.11 -18.43 -7.77
CA ILE A 81 -4.64 -17.91 -6.50
C ILE A 81 -5.09 -16.45 -6.65
N GLU A 82 -4.47 -15.72 -7.59
CA GLU A 82 -4.80 -14.32 -7.88
C GLU A 82 -6.22 -14.15 -8.40
N GLN A 83 -6.88 -15.23 -8.83
CA GLN A 83 -8.27 -15.19 -9.26
C GLN A 83 -9.25 -15.28 -8.09
N THR A 84 -8.76 -15.57 -6.88
CA THR A 84 -9.57 -15.61 -5.67
C THR A 84 -9.66 -14.22 -5.02
N ASN A 85 -10.56 -14.07 -4.05
CA ASN A 85 -10.70 -12.84 -3.26
C ASN A 85 -10.91 -11.58 -4.13
N ASP A 86 -11.63 -11.73 -5.24
CA ASP A 86 -11.88 -10.64 -6.21
C ASP A 86 -10.60 -10.06 -6.81
N GLY A 87 -9.55 -10.85 -6.87
CA GLY A 87 -8.28 -10.47 -7.46
C GLY A 87 -7.22 -10.13 -6.44
N LEU A 88 -6.09 -10.81 -6.54
CA LEU A 88 -4.92 -10.55 -5.71
C LEU A 88 -3.79 -10.04 -6.59
N ILE A 89 -2.96 -9.16 -6.04
CA ILE A 89 -1.77 -8.68 -6.73
C ILE A 89 -0.54 -9.40 -6.15
N LEU A 90 0.32 -9.89 -7.04
CA LEU A 90 1.45 -10.74 -6.68
C LEU A 90 2.80 -10.06 -6.94
N PHE A 91 2.82 -8.74 -7.12
CA PHE A 91 4.06 -7.98 -7.31
C PHE A 91 4.07 -6.76 -6.40
N ALA A 92 5.24 -6.15 -6.25
CA ALA A 92 5.50 -5.12 -5.23
C ALA A 92 4.62 -3.88 -5.35
N GLY A 93 4.39 -3.22 -4.24
CA GLY A 93 3.66 -1.96 -4.13
C GLY A 93 2.50 -2.00 -3.14
N GLY A 94 2.11 -3.17 -2.66
CA GLY A 94 1.18 -3.31 -1.54
C GLY A 94 1.93 -3.72 -0.29
N GLU A 95 1.69 -3.02 0.81
CA GLU A 95 2.37 -3.27 2.09
C GLU A 95 1.37 -3.26 3.23
N PRO A 96 1.47 -4.21 4.18
CA PRO A 96 0.74 -4.05 5.43
C PRO A 96 1.29 -2.84 6.17
N ILE A 97 0.40 -2.07 6.79
CA ILE A 97 0.80 -0.87 7.54
C ILE A 97 1.09 -1.31 8.98
N ASN A 98 2.37 -1.33 9.32
CA ASN A 98 2.84 -1.60 10.67
C ASN A 98 2.98 -0.29 11.42
N LEU A 99 2.29 -0.18 12.55
CA LEU A 99 2.43 0.96 13.45
C LEU A 99 2.84 0.40 14.82
N ASP A 100 4.09 0.67 15.20
CA ASP A 100 4.68 0.19 16.48
C ASP A 100 4.50 -1.33 16.66
N GLY A 101 4.73 -2.09 15.62
CA GLY A 101 4.69 -3.55 15.65
C GLY A 101 3.31 -4.17 15.45
N THR A 102 2.27 -3.35 15.29
CA THR A 102 0.90 -3.83 15.06
C THR A 102 0.45 -3.48 13.65
N ILE A 103 -0.10 -4.45 12.93
CA ILE A 103 -0.67 -4.20 11.61
C ILE A 103 -2.03 -3.52 11.79
N ILE A 104 -2.18 -2.32 11.24
CA ILE A 104 -3.40 -1.52 11.35
C ILE A 104 -4.15 -1.35 10.03
N GLY A 105 -3.61 -1.87 8.94
CA GLY A 105 -4.23 -1.77 7.62
C GLY A 105 -3.26 -2.12 6.51
N GLY A 106 -3.56 -1.65 5.32
CA GLY A 106 -2.71 -1.84 4.16
C GLY A 106 -2.68 -0.62 3.26
N ILE A 107 -1.56 -0.43 2.57
CA ILE A 107 -1.38 0.62 1.58
C ILE A 107 -1.02 0.00 0.24
N GLY A 108 -1.59 0.53 -0.83
CA GLY A 108 -1.30 0.10 -2.20
C GLY A 108 -0.92 1.28 -3.06
N ILE A 109 0.22 1.16 -3.74
CA ILE A 109 0.75 2.17 -4.65
C ILE A 109 0.88 1.56 -6.04
N SER A 110 0.38 2.25 -7.05
CA SER A 110 0.50 1.79 -8.43
C SER A 110 0.63 2.97 -9.39
N GLY A 111 1.58 2.87 -10.33
CA GLY A 111 1.81 3.89 -11.35
C GLY A 111 3.26 4.05 -11.74
N GLY A 112 4.21 3.68 -10.88
CA GLY A 112 5.62 3.63 -11.20
C GLY A 112 6.05 2.21 -11.54
N SER A 113 7.35 1.94 -11.49
CA SER A 113 7.85 0.57 -11.51
C SER A 113 7.46 -0.12 -10.20
N ALA A 114 7.50 -1.46 -10.17
CA ALA A 114 7.22 -2.20 -8.94
C ALA A 114 8.13 -1.74 -7.79
N ALA A 115 9.42 -1.52 -8.07
CA ALA A 115 10.38 -1.04 -7.08
C ALA A 115 10.03 0.37 -6.56
N GLN A 116 9.64 1.28 -7.45
CA GLN A 116 9.24 2.64 -7.07
C GLN A 116 7.95 2.62 -6.23
N ASP A 117 6.98 1.81 -6.62
CA ASP A 117 5.72 1.69 -5.89
C ASP A 117 5.97 1.19 -4.46
N LYS A 118 6.85 0.21 -4.30
CA LYS A 118 7.26 -0.30 -2.99
C LYS A 118 7.96 0.78 -2.16
N GLU A 119 8.89 1.52 -2.76
CA GLU A 119 9.60 2.59 -2.08
C GLU A 119 8.63 3.63 -1.52
N ILE A 120 7.64 4.04 -2.31
CA ILE A 120 6.63 5.02 -1.90
C ILE A 120 5.81 4.47 -0.72
N ALA A 121 5.37 3.22 -0.80
CA ALA A 121 4.57 2.61 0.27
C ALA A 121 5.36 2.55 1.58
N LEU A 122 6.61 2.09 1.54
CA LEU A 122 7.46 1.99 2.72
C LEU A 122 7.80 3.36 3.30
N TYR A 123 8.04 4.37 2.45
CA TYR A 123 8.26 5.73 2.91
C TYR A 123 7.05 6.27 3.67
N ALA A 124 5.85 6.07 3.13
CA ALA A 124 4.62 6.55 3.77
C ALA A 124 4.46 5.93 5.16
N ILE A 125 4.68 4.63 5.27
CA ILE A 125 4.59 3.93 6.57
C ILE A 125 5.64 4.46 7.54
N SER A 126 6.86 4.71 7.08
CA SER A 126 7.92 5.25 7.94
C SER A 126 7.57 6.64 8.48
N GLN A 127 6.94 7.48 7.66
CA GLN A 127 6.51 8.81 8.09
C GLN A 127 5.39 8.75 9.12
N LEU A 128 4.45 7.83 8.96
CA LEU A 128 3.38 7.62 9.95
C LEU A 128 3.98 7.22 11.30
N ASN A 129 4.95 6.31 11.30
CA ASN A 129 5.60 5.86 12.53
C ASN A 129 6.38 7.00 13.21
N LYS A 130 7.05 7.85 12.47
CA LYS A 130 7.74 9.03 13.02
C LYS A 130 6.76 10.01 13.65
N THR A 131 5.63 10.29 12.98
CA THR A 131 4.61 11.18 13.49
C THR A 131 4.00 10.64 14.78
N ASN A 132 3.72 9.35 14.83
CA ASN A 132 3.17 8.69 16.00
C ASN A 132 4.14 8.75 17.18
N THR A 133 5.44 8.49 16.97
CA THR A 133 6.48 8.57 17.98
C THR A 133 6.58 9.98 18.57
N VAL A 134 6.55 11.01 17.72
CA VAL A 134 6.59 12.41 18.17
C VAL A 134 5.40 12.74 19.06
N LYS A 135 4.19 12.27 18.69
CA LYS A 135 2.99 12.48 19.51
C LYS A 135 3.06 11.78 20.86
N GLU A 136 3.66 10.61 20.92
CA GLU A 136 3.82 9.85 22.17
C GLU A 136 4.82 10.51 23.12
N THR A 137 5.82 11.22 22.59
CA THR A 137 6.83 11.88 23.39
C THR A 137 6.47 13.31 23.79
N SER A 138 5.44 13.87 23.20
CA SER A 138 4.97 15.23 23.50
C SER A 138 3.78 15.21 24.44
#